data_66028797ddffe7becff1396f5182136e
#
_entry.id   66028797ddffe7becff1396f5182136e
#
_cell.length_a   1.000
_cell.length_b   1.000
_cell.length_c   1.000
_cell.angle_alpha   90.00
_cell.angle_beta   90.00
_cell.angle_gamma   90.00
#
_symmetry.space_group_name_H-M   'P 1'
#
loop_
_entity.id
_entity.type
_entity.pdbx_description
1 polymer ?
#
loop_
_entity_poly.entity_id
_entity_poly.type
_entity_poly.pdbx_seq_one_letter_code
_entity_poly.pdbx_strand_id
1 'polypeptide(L)'
;QQLPNEASNEALGAINCADGAVHLDKENALAQWRRVDEAATFSDHRPKTEAELFESCHFWPHVGTDQARIPVVAKELPKLLFVAQRHDPTTPYANAVRMAQYFNSPLLTREGDGHTLVLSGISSCVDQEAVAYLLQKDYEAKDRSCAS
;
A
#
# COMPACT_ATOMS: atom_id res chain seq x y z
N GLN A 1 -18.96 19.48 -12.76
CA GLN A 1 -17.59 19.21 -13.28
C GLN A 1 -16.61 19.52 -12.13
N GLN A 2 -16.13 18.52 -11.44
CA GLN A 2 -14.99 18.68 -10.55
C GLN A 2 -13.76 18.83 -11.45
N LEU A 3 -13.09 19.96 -11.35
CA LEU A 3 -11.76 20.14 -11.91
C LEU A 3 -10.84 19.07 -11.30
N PRO A 4 -10.02 18.39 -12.09
CA PRO A 4 -9.02 17.48 -11.53
C PRO A 4 -8.19 18.28 -10.52
N ASN A 5 -8.04 17.73 -9.32
CA ASN A 5 -7.33 18.40 -8.24
C ASN A 5 -5.82 18.24 -8.51
N GLU A 6 -5.27 19.05 -9.41
CA GLU A 6 -3.85 19.03 -9.79
C GLU A 6 -2.95 19.14 -8.54
N ALA A 7 -3.34 19.99 -7.59
CA ALA A 7 -2.61 20.13 -6.32
C ALA A 7 -2.56 18.82 -5.51
N SER A 8 -3.58 17.95 -5.58
CA SER A 8 -3.57 16.64 -4.93
C SER A 8 -2.57 15.68 -5.57
N ASN A 9 -2.45 15.71 -6.89
CA ASN A 9 -1.49 14.87 -7.62
C ASN A 9 -0.05 15.32 -7.37
N GLU A 10 0.19 16.63 -7.32
CA GLU A 10 1.50 17.19 -7.00
C GLU A 10 1.92 16.85 -5.57
N ALA A 11 1.00 16.98 -4.60
CA ALA A 11 1.27 16.61 -3.22
C ALA A 11 1.59 15.13 -3.07
N LEU A 12 0.83 14.25 -3.74
CA LEU A 12 1.10 12.80 -3.73
C LEU A 12 2.47 12.49 -4.34
N GLY A 13 2.81 13.12 -5.46
CA GLY A 13 4.13 12.99 -6.09
C GLY A 13 5.26 13.42 -5.14
N ALA A 14 5.10 14.57 -4.51
CA ALA A 14 6.08 15.10 -3.56
C ALA A 14 6.29 14.16 -2.36
N ILE A 15 5.20 13.64 -1.78
CA ILE A 15 5.26 12.70 -0.65
C ILE A 15 5.95 11.41 -1.06
N ASN A 16 5.54 10.79 -2.17
CA ASN A 16 6.11 9.54 -2.64
C ASN A 16 7.61 9.68 -2.95
N CYS A 17 8.01 10.79 -3.57
CA CYS A 17 9.41 11.03 -3.88
C CYS A 17 10.24 11.38 -2.64
N ALA A 18 9.65 12.03 -1.63
CA ALA A 18 10.34 12.31 -0.37
C ALA A 18 10.51 11.06 0.51
N ASP A 19 9.55 10.11 0.45
CA ASP A 19 9.57 8.92 1.28
C ASP A 19 10.44 7.79 0.71
N GLY A 20 10.62 7.74 -0.61
CA GLY A 20 11.27 6.59 -1.23
C GLY A 20 11.98 6.89 -2.56
N ALA A 21 12.50 8.11 -2.75
CA ALA A 21 13.22 8.43 -3.97
C ALA A 21 14.49 7.59 -4.09
N VAL A 22 14.45 6.59 -4.94
CA VAL A 22 15.62 5.81 -5.32
C VAL A 22 16.22 6.45 -6.57
N HIS A 23 17.36 7.12 -6.41
CA HIS A 23 18.12 7.60 -7.54
C HIS A 23 18.93 6.44 -8.14
N LEU A 24 18.31 5.73 -9.07
CA LEU A 24 18.97 4.66 -9.79
C LEU A 24 19.89 5.23 -10.88
N ASP A 25 21.06 4.65 -11.02
CA ASP A 25 21.83 4.83 -12.26
C ASP A 25 21.12 4.11 -13.42
N LYS A 26 21.57 4.37 -14.64
CA LYS A 26 20.97 3.83 -15.86
C LYS A 26 20.93 2.30 -15.90
N GLU A 27 21.98 1.65 -15.42
CA GLU A 27 22.10 0.19 -15.42
C GLU A 27 21.06 -0.43 -14.46
N ASN A 28 20.96 0.10 -13.25
CA ASN A 28 19.99 -0.35 -12.26
C ASN A 28 18.56 -0.03 -12.67
N ALA A 29 18.30 1.14 -13.26
CA ALA A 29 16.99 1.49 -13.80
C ALA A 29 16.57 0.53 -14.93
N LEU A 30 17.47 0.18 -15.83
CA LEU A 30 17.22 -0.78 -16.89
C LEU A 30 16.97 -2.20 -16.32
N ALA A 31 17.74 -2.61 -15.32
CA ALA A 31 17.55 -3.91 -14.66
C ALA A 31 16.20 -3.98 -13.93
N GLN A 32 15.78 -2.92 -13.27
CA GLN A 32 14.47 -2.82 -12.63
C GLN A 32 13.34 -2.89 -13.67
N TRP A 33 13.46 -2.10 -14.74
CA TRP A 33 12.47 -2.13 -15.81
C TRP A 33 12.31 -3.53 -16.40
N ARG A 34 13.40 -4.23 -16.72
CA ARG A 34 13.35 -5.59 -17.27
C ARG A 34 12.59 -6.55 -16.36
N ARG A 35 12.85 -6.51 -15.05
CA ARG A 35 12.14 -7.36 -14.09
C ARG A 35 10.63 -7.09 -14.07
N VAL A 36 10.24 -5.83 -14.16
CA VAL A 36 8.82 -5.44 -14.21
C VAL A 36 8.21 -5.88 -15.54
N ASP A 37 8.89 -5.63 -16.65
CA ASP A 37 8.43 -5.99 -17.99
C ASP A 37 8.26 -7.50 -18.17
N GLU A 38 9.21 -8.29 -17.68
CA GLU A 38 9.15 -9.77 -17.69
C GLU A 38 7.98 -10.31 -16.85
N ALA A 39 7.63 -9.64 -15.75
CA ALA A 39 6.53 -10.03 -14.89
C ALA A 39 5.15 -9.54 -15.39
N ALA A 40 5.13 -8.53 -16.25
CA ALA A 40 3.91 -7.88 -16.70
C ALA A 40 3.29 -8.60 -17.90
N THR A 41 2.14 -9.23 -17.70
CA THR A 41 1.43 -9.96 -18.77
C THR A 41 0.81 -9.07 -19.84
N PHE A 42 0.72 -7.76 -19.58
CA PHE A 42 0.12 -6.76 -20.49
C PHE A 42 1.15 -5.77 -21.04
N SER A 43 2.44 -6.05 -20.87
CA SER A 43 3.50 -5.23 -21.46
C SER A 43 3.60 -5.46 -22.97
N ASP A 44 3.92 -4.42 -23.70
CA ASP A 44 4.28 -4.51 -25.11
C ASP A 44 5.72 -5.01 -25.33
N HIS A 45 6.46 -5.23 -24.27
CA HIS A 45 7.85 -5.70 -24.23
C HIS A 45 8.81 -4.89 -25.13
N ARG A 46 8.46 -3.64 -25.42
CA ARG A 46 9.31 -2.78 -26.24
C ARG A 46 10.47 -2.20 -25.45
N PRO A 47 11.63 -2.00 -26.07
CA PRO A 47 12.73 -1.30 -25.43
C PRO A 47 12.30 0.11 -24.98
N LYS A 48 12.71 0.49 -23.78
CA LYS A 48 12.51 1.85 -23.27
C LYS A 48 13.62 2.78 -23.76
N THR A 49 13.26 4.01 -24.05
CA THR A 49 14.23 5.09 -24.22
C THR A 49 14.82 5.46 -22.85
N GLU A 50 15.96 6.12 -22.86
CA GLU A 50 16.60 6.56 -21.63
C GLU A 50 15.69 7.46 -20.77
N ALA A 51 14.93 8.35 -21.41
CA ALA A 51 13.97 9.21 -20.72
C ALA A 51 12.82 8.45 -20.06
N GLU A 52 12.44 7.29 -20.61
CA GLU A 52 11.37 6.45 -20.06
C GLU A 52 11.84 5.50 -18.96
N LEU A 53 13.14 5.33 -18.77
CA LEU A 53 13.68 4.50 -17.71
C LEU A 53 13.62 5.14 -16.32
N PHE A 54 13.56 6.46 -16.30
CA PHE A 54 13.58 7.22 -15.06
C PHE A 54 12.17 7.71 -14.71
N GLU A 55 11.71 7.35 -13.53
CA GLU A 55 10.48 7.89 -12.97
C GLU A 55 10.66 9.33 -12.50
N SER A 56 9.56 10.05 -12.32
CA SER A 56 9.57 11.44 -11.87
C SER A 56 10.37 11.67 -10.59
N CYS A 57 10.36 10.69 -9.68
CA CYS A 57 11.12 10.75 -8.44
C CYS A 57 12.65 10.73 -8.64
N HIS A 58 13.14 10.21 -9.77
CA HIS A 58 14.57 10.27 -10.08
C HIS A 58 15.09 11.71 -10.19
N PHE A 59 14.24 12.62 -10.63
CA PHE A 59 14.58 14.05 -10.79
C PHE A 59 14.23 14.89 -9.55
N TRP A 60 13.74 14.24 -8.48
CA TRP A 60 13.39 14.92 -7.25
C TRP A 60 14.66 15.42 -6.54
N PRO A 61 14.74 16.73 -6.18
CA PRO A 61 16.00 17.32 -5.70
C PRO A 61 16.40 16.90 -4.28
N HIS A 62 15.50 16.21 -3.58
CA HIS A 62 15.75 15.79 -2.20
C HIS A 62 15.82 14.28 -2.12
N VAL A 63 16.89 13.77 -1.51
CA VAL A 63 17.03 12.33 -1.26
C VAL A 63 16.14 11.96 -0.08
N GLY A 64 15.22 11.03 -0.31
CA GLY A 64 14.39 10.45 0.74
C GLY A 64 15.19 9.56 1.69
N THR A 65 14.54 9.08 2.74
CA THR A 65 15.16 8.11 3.65
C THR A 65 14.78 6.70 3.22
N ASP A 66 15.74 5.88 2.83
CA ASP A 66 15.53 4.46 2.48
C ASP A 66 15.12 3.58 3.67
N GLN A 67 15.11 4.14 4.86
CA GLN A 67 14.80 3.39 6.06
C GLN A 67 13.37 3.67 6.50
N ALA A 68 12.49 2.72 6.23
CA ALA A 68 11.21 2.67 6.92
C ALA A 68 11.45 2.65 8.44
N ARG A 69 11.00 3.68 9.13
CA ARG A 69 11.05 3.69 10.59
C ARG A 69 10.05 2.65 11.11
N ILE A 70 10.57 1.58 11.66
CA ILE A 70 9.74 0.61 12.36
C ILE A 70 9.21 1.29 13.61
N PRO A 71 7.87 1.47 13.76
CA PRO A 71 7.32 2.14 14.93
C PRO A 71 7.61 1.32 16.19
N VAL A 72 7.91 2.00 17.27
CA VAL A 72 8.03 1.33 18.59
C VAL A 72 6.64 1.01 19.10
N VAL A 73 6.35 -0.28 19.26
CA VAL A 73 5.06 -0.72 19.80
C VAL A 73 5.04 -0.44 21.31
N ALA A 74 4.15 0.44 21.76
CA ALA A 74 3.98 0.71 23.17
C ALA A 74 3.43 -0.53 23.88
N LYS A 75 3.91 -0.80 25.12
CA LYS A 75 3.50 -1.99 25.90
C LYS A 75 1.99 -2.04 26.19
N GLU A 76 1.36 -0.88 26.28
CA GLU A 76 -0.05 -0.73 26.62
C GLU A 76 -0.93 -0.39 25.43
N LEU A 77 -0.41 -0.60 24.21
CA LEU A 77 -1.22 -0.37 23.01
C LEU A 77 -2.36 -1.40 22.97
N PRO A 78 -3.62 -0.95 22.84
CA PRO A 78 -4.72 -1.89 22.62
C PRO A 78 -4.51 -2.64 21.30
N LYS A 79 -5.06 -3.84 21.21
CA LYS A 79 -4.98 -4.60 19.95
C LYS A 79 -5.62 -3.83 18.82
N LEU A 80 -4.87 -3.63 17.76
CA LEU A 80 -5.36 -3.01 16.54
C LEU A 80 -6.14 -4.04 15.72
N LEU A 81 -7.01 -3.58 14.84
CA LEU A 81 -7.59 -4.41 13.79
C LEU A 81 -7.00 -3.94 12.45
N PHE A 82 -6.24 -4.81 11.81
CA PHE A 82 -5.79 -4.59 10.44
C PHE A 82 -6.85 -5.13 9.48
N VAL A 83 -7.14 -4.37 8.42
CA VAL A 83 -8.11 -4.77 7.39
C VAL A 83 -7.45 -4.65 6.03
N ALA A 84 -7.53 -5.70 5.22
CA ALA A 84 -6.90 -5.71 3.90
C ALA A 84 -7.69 -6.54 2.88
N GLN A 85 -7.58 -6.16 1.62
CA GLN A 85 -8.05 -6.98 0.50
C GLN A 85 -6.94 -7.86 -0.03
N ARG A 86 -7.28 -9.08 -0.47
CA ARG A 86 -6.31 -10.06 -0.98
C ARG A 86 -5.53 -9.54 -2.18
N HIS A 87 -6.21 -8.86 -3.08
CA HIS A 87 -5.65 -8.34 -4.33
C HIS A 87 -5.79 -6.82 -4.38
N ASP A 88 -5.22 -6.13 -3.38
CA ASP A 88 -5.14 -4.68 -3.37
C ASP A 88 -3.97 -4.23 -4.26
N PRO A 89 -4.23 -3.49 -5.35
CA PRO A 89 -3.17 -3.06 -6.27
C PRO A 89 -2.33 -1.89 -5.74
N THR A 90 -2.81 -1.19 -4.71
CA THR A 90 -2.20 0.04 -4.20
C THR A 90 -1.45 -0.21 -2.89
N THR A 91 -2.07 -0.94 -1.96
CA THR A 91 -1.48 -1.31 -0.68
C THR A 91 -1.38 -2.83 -0.57
N PRO A 92 -0.24 -3.43 -0.96
CA PRO A 92 -0.09 -4.88 -1.09
C PRO A 92 -0.46 -5.63 0.19
N TYR A 93 -1.27 -6.68 0.06
CA TYR A 93 -1.74 -7.52 1.15
C TYR A 93 -0.60 -8.02 2.07
N ALA A 94 0.55 -8.35 1.49
CA ALA A 94 1.72 -8.79 2.25
C ALA A 94 2.21 -7.74 3.26
N ASN A 95 1.98 -6.45 3.01
CA ASN A 95 2.33 -5.39 3.95
C ASN A 95 1.38 -5.39 5.15
N ALA A 96 0.08 -5.59 4.92
CA ALA A 96 -0.90 -5.72 6.00
C ALA A 96 -0.60 -6.92 6.91
N VAL A 97 -0.24 -8.06 6.31
CA VAL A 97 0.19 -9.27 7.06
C VAL A 97 1.39 -8.96 7.95
N ARG A 98 2.43 -8.32 7.39
CA ARG A 98 3.63 -7.95 8.17
C ARG A 98 3.31 -6.98 9.30
N MET A 99 2.47 -5.99 9.05
CA MET A 99 2.07 -5.02 10.07
C MET A 99 1.22 -5.67 11.17
N ALA A 100 0.26 -6.51 10.82
CA ALA A 100 -0.54 -7.25 11.79
C ALA A 100 0.34 -8.12 12.70
N GLN A 101 1.29 -8.84 12.14
CA GLN A 101 2.27 -9.63 12.87
C GLN A 101 3.15 -8.75 13.76
N TYR A 102 3.65 -7.64 13.25
CA TYR A 102 4.51 -6.73 13.99
C TYR A 102 3.81 -6.16 15.23
N PHE A 103 2.54 -5.80 15.11
CA PHE A 103 1.73 -5.30 16.24
C PHE A 103 1.07 -6.41 17.05
N ASN A 104 1.34 -7.69 16.78
CA ASN A 104 0.66 -8.82 17.40
C ASN A 104 -0.86 -8.61 17.44
N SER A 105 -1.42 -8.22 16.32
CA SER A 105 -2.81 -7.80 16.17
C SER A 105 -3.49 -8.56 15.03
N PRO A 106 -4.82 -8.76 15.09
CA PRO A 106 -5.52 -9.55 14.10
C PRO A 106 -5.62 -8.86 12.74
N LEU A 107 -5.76 -9.69 11.72
CA LEU A 107 -5.98 -9.28 10.35
C LEU A 107 -7.35 -9.77 9.87
N LEU A 108 -8.20 -8.83 9.46
CA LEU A 108 -9.43 -9.09 8.74
C LEU A 108 -9.14 -9.03 7.24
N THR A 109 -9.26 -10.15 6.57
CA THR A 109 -9.03 -10.26 5.13
C THR A 109 -10.35 -10.29 4.36
N ARG A 110 -10.49 -9.48 3.32
CA ARG A 110 -11.50 -9.69 2.30
C ARG A 110 -10.89 -10.42 1.11
N GLU A 111 -11.51 -11.52 0.71
CA GLU A 111 -11.12 -12.26 -0.50
C GLU A 111 -11.70 -11.56 -1.73
N GLY A 112 -10.92 -10.65 -2.34
CA GLY A 112 -11.37 -9.88 -3.49
C GLY A 112 -10.38 -8.81 -3.92
N ASP A 113 -10.78 -8.11 -4.97
CA ASP A 113 -10.00 -7.04 -5.59
C ASP A 113 -10.48 -5.67 -5.11
N GLY A 114 -9.59 -4.69 -5.17
CA GLY A 114 -9.90 -3.29 -4.92
C GLY A 114 -9.03 -2.64 -3.85
N HIS A 115 -9.30 -1.37 -3.59
CA HIS A 115 -8.58 -0.56 -2.62
C HIS A 115 -9.57 0.21 -1.77
N THR A 116 -9.24 0.43 -0.49
CA THR A 116 -10.12 0.99 0.56
C THR A 116 -11.38 0.16 0.80
N LEU A 117 -11.62 -0.26 2.04
CA LEU A 117 -12.59 -1.31 2.31
C LEU A 117 -13.56 -0.95 3.42
N VAL A 118 -13.06 -0.44 4.56
CA VAL A 118 -13.87 -0.23 5.76
C VAL A 118 -14.90 0.88 5.54
N LEU A 119 -16.16 0.59 5.84
CA LEU A 119 -17.31 1.48 5.71
C LEU A 119 -17.55 2.01 4.28
N SER A 120 -17.03 1.28 3.30
CA SER A 120 -17.26 1.61 1.88
C SER A 120 -18.56 1.04 1.32
N GLY A 121 -19.21 0.14 2.04
CA GLY A 121 -20.39 -0.58 1.56
C GLY A 121 -20.07 -1.72 0.58
N ILE A 122 -18.80 -1.98 0.31
CA ILE A 122 -18.37 -3.06 -0.62
C ILE A 122 -18.57 -4.44 0.03
N SER A 123 -18.38 -4.55 1.34
CA SER A 123 -18.51 -5.80 2.07
C SER A 123 -19.20 -5.59 3.42
N SER A 124 -20.42 -6.06 3.53
CA SER A 124 -21.18 -6.00 4.80
C SER A 124 -20.47 -6.79 5.92
N CYS A 125 -19.77 -7.88 5.58
CA CYS A 125 -18.99 -8.65 6.52
C CYS A 125 -17.86 -7.80 7.13
N VAL A 126 -17.09 -7.10 6.29
CA VAL A 126 -16.01 -6.23 6.76
C VAL A 126 -16.55 -5.06 7.56
N ASP A 127 -17.60 -4.42 7.08
CA ASP A 127 -18.18 -3.26 7.75
C ASP A 127 -18.74 -3.63 9.14
N GLN A 128 -19.40 -4.78 9.28
CA GLN A 128 -19.90 -5.27 10.56
C GLN A 128 -18.75 -5.56 11.55
N GLU A 129 -17.69 -6.23 11.10
CA GLU A 129 -16.53 -6.52 11.95
C GLU A 129 -15.80 -5.23 12.38
N ALA A 130 -15.64 -4.28 11.46
CA ALA A 130 -15.01 -3.00 11.77
C ALA A 130 -15.86 -2.17 12.76
N VAL A 131 -17.18 -2.12 12.57
CA VAL A 131 -18.09 -1.45 13.49
C VAL A 131 -18.09 -2.14 14.86
N ALA A 132 -18.13 -3.48 14.91
CA ALA A 132 -18.06 -4.21 16.16
C ALA A 132 -16.74 -3.89 16.91
N TYR A 133 -15.61 -3.86 16.23
CA TYR A 133 -14.34 -3.47 16.80
C TYR A 133 -14.35 -2.04 17.38
N LEU A 134 -14.92 -1.08 16.64
CA LEU A 134 -14.97 0.31 17.06
C LEU A 134 -15.90 0.59 18.24
N LEU A 135 -17.00 -0.16 18.33
CA LEU A 135 -18.06 0.08 19.34
C LEU A 135 -17.93 -0.79 20.59
N GLN A 136 -17.29 -1.94 20.50
CA GLN A 136 -17.25 -2.92 21.59
C GLN A 136 -15.87 -2.94 22.25
N LYS A 137 -15.81 -2.52 23.50
CA LYS A 137 -14.58 -2.55 24.32
C LYS A 137 -14.02 -3.96 24.51
N ASP A 138 -14.88 -5.00 24.47
CA ASP A 138 -14.53 -6.41 24.67
C ASP A 138 -14.54 -7.19 23.34
N TYR A 139 -14.36 -6.52 22.20
CA TYR A 139 -14.29 -7.18 20.90
C TYR A 139 -13.11 -8.14 20.88
N GLU A 140 -13.40 -9.44 20.77
CA GLU A 140 -12.36 -10.45 20.59
C GLU A 140 -11.85 -10.41 19.15
N ALA A 141 -10.87 -9.56 18.95
CA ALA A 141 -10.21 -9.43 17.66
C ALA A 141 -9.37 -10.67 17.37
N LYS A 142 -9.71 -11.40 16.31
CA LYS A 142 -8.96 -12.55 15.78
C LYS A 142 -8.92 -12.50 14.27
N ASP A 143 -7.98 -13.24 13.70
CA ASP A 143 -7.88 -13.35 12.25
C ASP A 143 -9.18 -13.91 11.67
N ARG A 144 -9.71 -13.23 10.67
CA ARG A 144 -10.95 -13.60 9.98
C ARG A 144 -10.84 -13.33 8.48
N SER A 145 -11.67 -14.02 7.71
CA SER A 145 -11.81 -13.79 6.27
C SER A 145 -13.26 -13.54 5.92
N CYS A 146 -13.50 -12.54 5.10
CA CYS A 146 -14.78 -12.24 4.46
C CYS A 146 -14.70 -12.62 2.98
N ALA A 147 -15.73 -13.29 2.48
CA ALA A 147 -15.84 -13.59 1.05
C ALA A 147 -15.90 -12.30 0.21
N SER A 148 -15.61 -12.45 -1.07
CA SER A 148 -15.69 -11.39 -2.08
C SER A 148 -17.10 -10.87 -2.28
#